data_b5dc3cb6887eff02cddadffd3463569c
#
_entry.id   b5dc3cb6887eff02cddadffd3463569c
#
_cell.length_a   1.000
_cell.length_b   1.000
_cell.length_c   1.000
_cell.angle_alpha   90.00
_cell.angle_beta   90.00
_cell.angle_gamma   90.00
#
_symmetry.space_group_name_H-M   'P 1'
#
loop_
_entity.id
_entity.type
_entity.pdbx_description
1 polymer ?
#
loop_
_entity_poly.entity_id
_entity_poly.type
_entity_poly.pdbx_seq_one_letter_code
_entity_poly.pdbx_strand_id
1 'polypeptide(L)'
;METDNLDRSLLESRFERLISKSKNYINSRNEGELESLRNDLIHLKLKIETEIEKSRKKHNPNNVTVLRLMLSIIQKFMCAVHLMENLKSKKPMCTDFDTKQMLDILLPHIRILVENENWREKLDTKKLEEDYSLIESVEDQHKRIMLTYLIQDWHNIDEVLNLLKIGELYKNIAEKLVNLSFITNNGDKKLKVS
;
A
#
# COMPACT_ATOMS: atom_id res chain seq x y z
N MET A 1 25.78 -15.95 5.23
CA MET A 1 24.69 -15.30 6.01
C MET A 1 24.68 -13.76 5.89
N GLU A 2 25.75 -13.12 5.41
CA GLU A 2 25.84 -11.64 5.31
C GLU A 2 25.16 -11.02 4.08
N THR A 3 24.88 -11.80 3.03
CA THR A 3 24.26 -11.27 1.81
C THR A 3 22.75 -11.02 1.92
N ASP A 4 22.05 -11.65 2.89
CA ASP A 4 20.62 -11.47 3.09
C ASP A 4 20.26 -10.14 3.81
N ASN A 5 21.16 -9.63 4.68
CA ASN A 5 20.93 -8.39 5.42
C ASN A 5 21.06 -7.12 4.55
N LEU A 6 22.03 -7.11 3.60
CA LEU A 6 22.24 -5.96 2.73
C LEU A 6 21.06 -5.72 1.76
N ASP A 7 20.43 -6.81 1.32
CA ASP A 7 19.30 -6.80 0.39
C ASP A 7 18.01 -6.31 1.06
N ARG A 8 17.90 -6.46 2.37
CA ARG A 8 16.71 -6.10 3.15
C ARG A 8 16.71 -4.62 3.51
N SER A 9 17.82 -4.07 3.97
CA SER A 9 17.95 -2.63 4.23
C SER A 9 17.69 -1.79 2.97
N LEU A 10 18.01 -2.33 1.81
CA LEU A 10 17.73 -1.70 0.51
C LEU A 10 16.24 -1.73 0.16
N LEU A 11 15.50 -2.77 0.55
CA LEU A 11 14.03 -2.83 0.42
C LEU A 11 13.35 -1.81 1.33
N GLU A 12 13.84 -1.69 2.56
CA GLU A 12 13.34 -0.78 3.59
C GLU A 12 13.44 0.66 3.14
N SER A 13 14.62 1.09 2.74
CA SER A 13 14.86 2.46 2.26
C SER A 13 14.02 2.79 1.00
N ARG A 14 13.79 1.80 0.13
CA ARG A 14 12.97 1.99 -1.08
C ARG A 14 11.50 2.15 -0.76
N PHE A 15 10.96 1.41 0.21
CA PHE A 15 9.53 1.52 0.58
C PHE A 15 9.22 2.87 1.27
N GLU A 16 10.07 3.32 2.20
CA GLU A 16 9.94 4.66 2.78
C GLU A 16 9.97 5.76 1.72
N ARG A 17 10.87 5.62 0.75
CA ARG A 17 10.96 6.53 -0.38
C ARG A 17 9.71 6.50 -1.25
N LEU A 18 9.10 5.32 -1.49
CA LEU A 18 7.85 5.16 -2.23
C LEU A 18 6.71 5.95 -1.62
N ILE A 19 6.58 5.86 -0.31
CA ILE A 19 5.49 6.49 0.43
C ILE A 19 5.69 8.00 0.52
N SER A 20 6.92 8.43 0.83
CA SER A 20 7.28 9.85 0.82
C SER A 20 6.98 10.49 -0.54
N LYS A 21 7.34 9.81 -1.63
CA LYS A 21 7.05 10.28 -2.99
C LYS A 21 5.56 10.29 -3.32
N SER A 22 4.78 9.30 -2.88
CA SER A 22 3.33 9.30 -3.06
C SER A 22 2.69 10.51 -2.38
N LYS A 23 3.10 10.81 -1.15
CA LYS A 23 2.66 12.01 -0.42
C LYS A 23 3.08 13.30 -1.11
N ASN A 24 4.32 13.38 -1.53
CA ASN A 24 4.84 14.55 -2.22
C ASN A 24 4.12 14.78 -3.54
N TYR A 25 3.86 13.72 -4.30
CA TYR A 25 3.09 13.82 -5.53
C TYR A 25 1.66 14.31 -5.28
N ILE A 26 0.94 13.76 -4.31
CA ILE A 26 -0.42 14.21 -3.96
C ILE A 26 -0.41 15.71 -3.59
N ASN A 27 0.66 16.19 -2.94
CA ASN A 27 0.77 17.58 -2.53
C ASN A 27 1.22 18.54 -3.66
N SER A 28 2.13 18.12 -4.54
CA SER A 28 2.83 18.99 -5.49
C SER A 28 2.50 18.70 -6.96
N ARG A 29 1.93 17.53 -7.26
CA ARG A 29 1.72 17.01 -8.62
C ARG A 29 3.00 17.00 -9.47
N ASN A 30 4.13 16.68 -8.86
CA ASN A 30 5.43 16.65 -9.53
C ASN A 30 5.61 15.34 -10.30
N GLU A 31 5.61 15.42 -11.64
CA GLU A 31 5.74 14.26 -12.55
C GLU A 31 7.05 13.46 -12.34
N GLY A 32 8.17 14.12 -12.04
CA GLY A 32 9.45 13.44 -11.79
C GLY A 32 9.42 12.57 -10.53
N GLU A 33 8.67 12.98 -9.51
CA GLU A 33 8.46 12.15 -8.31
C GLU A 33 7.61 10.93 -8.62
N LEU A 34 6.59 11.09 -9.47
CA LEU A 34 5.69 10.02 -9.88
C LEU A 34 6.42 8.93 -10.69
N GLU A 35 7.24 9.34 -11.65
CA GLU A 35 8.05 8.42 -12.45
C GLU A 35 9.06 7.65 -11.56
N SER A 36 9.71 8.35 -10.65
CA SER A 36 10.62 7.71 -9.70
C SER A 36 9.91 6.71 -8.78
N LEU A 37 8.69 7.04 -8.32
CA LEU A 37 7.83 6.15 -7.52
C LEU A 37 7.48 4.88 -8.32
N ARG A 38 7.10 5.02 -9.57
CA ARG A 38 6.77 3.91 -10.46
C ARG A 38 7.93 2.94 -10.64
N ASN A 39 9.12 3.48 -10.91
CA ASN A 39 10.32 2.67 -11.09
C ASN A 39 10.68 1.88 -9.82
N ASP A 40 10.59 2.52 -8.65
CA ASP A 40 10.83 1.86 -7.38
C ASP A 40 9.82 0.71 -7.10
N LEU A 41 8.54 0.90 -7.45
CA LEU A 41 7.48 -0.13 -7.33
C LEU A 41 7.74 -1.33 -8.27
N ILE A 42 8.17 -1.08 -9.50
CA ILE A 42 8.53 -2.14 -10.45
C ILE A 42 9.68 -2.98 -9.90
N HIS A 43 10.73 -2.35 -9.38
CA HIS A 43 11.86 -3.05 -8.80
C HIS A 43 11.46 -3.90 -7.59
N LEU A 44 10.60 -3.35 -6.71
CA LEU A 44 10.11 -4.07 -5.53
C LEU A 44 9.25 -5.28 -5.94
N LYS A 45 8.37 -5.12 -6.93
CA LYS A 45 7.57 -6.20 -7.50
C LYS A 45 8.45 -7.35 -7.97
N LEU A 46 9.44 -7.07 -8.82
CA LEU A 46 10.36 -8.08 -9.38
C LEU A 46 11.12 -8.83 -8.27
N LYS A 47 11.53 -8.12 -7.23
CA LYS A 47 12.22 -8.75 -6.09
C LYS A 47 11.31 -9.71 -5.33
N ILE A 48 10.06 -9.34 -5.05
CA ILE A 48 9.11 -10.23 -4.36
C ILE A 48 8.77 -11.44 -5.24
N GLU A 49 8.60 -11.27 -6.54
CA GLU A 49 8.39 -12.38 -7.47
C GLU A 49 9.56 -13.37 -7.43
N THR A 50 10.79 -12.88 -7.38
CA THR A 50 12.00 -13.72 -7.24
C THR A 50 12.00 -14.48 -5.92
N GLU A 51 11.62 -13.83 -4.80
CA GLU A 51 11.54 -14.49 -3.49
C GLU A 51 10.41 -15.54 -3.43
N ILE A 52 9.30 -15.32 -4.12
CA ILE A 52 8.24 -16.33 -4.28
C ILE A 52 8.79 -17.59 -4.95
N GLU A 53 9.53 -17.45 -6.03
CA GLU A 53 10.12 -18.60 -6.74
C GLU A 53 11.17 -19.34 -5.89
N LYS A 54 12.00 -18.62 -5.14
CA LYS A 54 12.94 -19.23 -4.17
C LYS A 54 12.19 -20.00 -3.07
N SER A 55 11.12 -19.42 -2.52
CA SER A 55 10.31 -20.05 -1.46
C SER A 55 9.56 -21.28 -1.95
N ARG A 56 9.10 -21.29 -3.21
CA ARG A 56 8.51 -22.46 -3.86
C ARG A 56 9.52 -23.62 -3.96
N LYS A 57 10.73 -23.31 -4.41
CA LYS A 57 11.81 -24.32 -4.50
C LYS A 57 12.20 -24.90 -3.14
N LYS A 58 12.10 -24.11 -2.06
CA LYS A 58 12.33 -24.53 -0.69
C LYS A 58 11.12 -25.23 -0.05
N HIS A 59 10.03 -25.45 -0.78
CA HIS A 59 8.79 -26.07 -0.29
C HIS A 59 8.21 -25.39 0.97
N ASN A 60 8.25 -24.05 1.02
CA ASN A 60 7.70 -23.25 2.12
C ASN A 60 6.39 -22.56 1.72
N PRO A 61 5.22 -23.25 1.84
CA PRO A 61 3.93 -22.72 1.37
C PRO A 61 3.47 -21.48 2.16
N ASN A 62 3.78 -21.41 3.45
CA ASN A 62 3.39 -20.27 4.29
C ASN A 62 4.08 -19.00 3.83
N ASN A 63 5.38 -19.07 3.55
CA ASN A 63 6.13 -17.94 3.04
C ASN A 63 5.64 -17.50 1.65
N VAL A 64 5.29 -18.46 0.79
CA VAL A 64 4.69 -18.17 -0.53
C VAL A 64 3.38 -17.39 -0.39
N THR A 65 2.52 -17.78 0.56
CA THR A 65 1.24 -17.09 0.79
C THR A 65 1.45 -15.66 1.26
N VAL A 66 2.34 -15.45 2.22
CA VAL A 66 2.73 -14.12 2.72
C VAL A 66 3.26 -13.24 1.59
N LEU A 67 4.23 -13.73 0.82
CA LEU A 67 4.83 -13.00 -0.29
C LEU A 67 3.79 -12.65 -1.38
N ARG A 68 2.81 -13.52 -1.65
CA ARG A 68 1.71 -13.22 -2.57
C ARG A 68 0.81 -12.10 -2.07
N LEU A 69 0.52 -12.04 -0.77
CA LEU A 69 -0.22 -10.91 -0.20
C LEU A 69 0.58 -9.61 -0.30
N MET A 70 1.88 -9.63 0.02
CA MET A 70 2.75 -8.46 -0.19
C MET A 70 2.79 -8.02 -1.66
N LEU A 71 2.90 -8.97 -2.59
CA LEU A 71 2.84 -8.68 -4.03
C LEU A 71 1.51 -8.02 -4.42
N SER A 72 0.39 -8.51 -3.85
CA SER A 72 -0.93 -7.93 -4.10
C SER A 72 -1.05 -6.49 -3.57
N ILE A 73 -0.46 -6.17 -2.41
CA ILE A 73 -0.40 -4.81 -1.87
C ILE A 73 0.37 -3.90 -2.84
N ILE A 74 1.54 -4.34 -3.32
CA ILE A 74 2.36 -3.57 -4.26
C ILE A 74 1.64 -3.34 -5.58
N GLN A 75 0.95 -4.34 -6.12
CA GLN A 75 0.15 -4.20 -7.33
C GLN A 75 -0.97 -3.16 -7.16
N LYS A 76 -1.62 -3.09 -6.00
CA LYS A 76 -2.61 -2.05 -5.70
C LYS A 76 -1.99 -0.66 -5.64
N PHE A 77 -0.80 -0.53 -5.04
CA PHE A 77 -0.06 0.74 -5.08
C PHE A 77 0.33 1.13 -6.52
N MET A 78 0.78 0.21 -7.34
CA MET A 78 1.08 0.49 -8.76
C MET A 78 -0.16 0.98 -9.51
N CYS A 79 -1.32 0.39 -9.26
CA CYS A 79 -2.58 0.86 -9.84
C CYS A 79 -2.92 2.28 -9.35
N ALA A 80 -2.75 2.58 -8.06
CA ALA A 80 -2.99 3.92 -7.53
C ALA A 80 -2.05 4.96 -8.17
N VAL A 81 -0.76 4.63 -8.33
CA VAL A 81 0.22 5.50 -9.01
C VAL A 81 -0.18 5.75 -10.46
N HIS A 82 -0.61 4.70 -11.18
CA HIS A 82 -1.08 4.87 -12.56
C HIS A 82 -2.32 5.77 -12.65
N LEU A 83 -3.25 5.68 -11.71
CA LEU A 83 -4.40 6.60 -11.65
C LEU A 83 -3.98 8.03 -11.33
N MET A 84 -2.95 8.22 -10.48
CA MET A 84 -2.38 9.54 -10.21
C MET A 84 -1.78 10.19 -11.47
N GLU A 85 -1.18 9.40 -12.38
CA GLU A 85 -0.68 9.89 -13.67
C GLU A 85 -1.79 10.50 -14.54
N ASN A 86 -3.02 10.05 -14.38
CA ASN A 86 -4.19 10.54 -15.13
C ASN A 86 -4.86 11.78 -14.50
N LEU A 87 -4.37 12.26 -13.33
CA LEU A 87 -4.88 13.48 -12.73
C LEU A 87 -4.37 14.69 -13.50
N LYS A 88 -5.26 15.38 -14.21
CA LYS A 88 -4.92 16.49 -15.14
C LYS A 88 -4.71 17.82 -14.44
N SER A 89 -5.35 18.02 -13.30
CA SER A 89 -5.27 19.29 -12.58
C SER A 89 -3.93 19.43 -11.86
N LYS A 90 -3.24 20.55 -12.11
CA LYS A 90 -2.01 20.90 -11.38
C LYS A 90 -2.30 21.44 -9.97
N LYS A 91 -3.55 21.80 -9.68
CA LYS A 91 -3.97 22.27 -8.36
C LYS A 91 -4.59 21.10 -7.61
N PRO A 92 -4.09 20.75 -6.41
CA PRO A 92 -4.74 19.75 -5.57
C PRO A 92 -6.20 20.12 -5.36
N MET A 93 -7.10 19.14 -5.54
CA MET A 93 -8.50 19.31 -5.17
C MET A 93 -8.60 19.27 -3.63
N CYS A 94 -9.62 19.92 -3.06
CA CYS A 94 -9.86 19.86 -1.61
C CYS A 94 -9.99 18.43 -1.06
N THR A 95 -10.36 17.51 -1.90
CA THR A 95 -10.56 16.07 -1.69
C THR A 95 -9.27 15.25 -1.68
N ASP A 96 -8.14 15.81 -2.13
CA ASP A 96 -6.83 15.15 -2.00
C ASP A 96 -6.45 14.92 -0.52
N PHE A 97 -7.08 15.69 0.40
CA PHE A 97 -6.89 15.54 1.83
C PHE A 97 -7.29 14.15 2.33
N ASP A 98 -8.42 13.61 1.87
CA ASP A 98 -8.92 12.30 2.30
C ASP A 98 -8.00 11.17 1.82
N THR A 99 -7.53 11.23 0.56
CA THR A 99 -6.57 10.24 0.03
C THR A 99 -5.23 10.30 0.76
N LYS A 100 -4.79 11.50 1.13
CA LYS A 100 -3.58 11.69 1.95
C LYS A 100 -3.76 11.13 3.36
N GLN A 101 -4.91 11.38 3.99
CA GLN A 101 -5.23 10.86 5.32
C GLN A 101 -5.22 9.32 5.33
N MET A 102 -5.86 8.68 4.35
CA MET A 102 -5.83 7.21 4.21
C MET A 102 -4.39 6.69 4.06
N LEU A 103 -3.58 7.36 3.27
CA LEU A 103 -2.18 6.99 3.09
C LEU A 103 -1.38 7.16 4.40
N ASP A 104 -1.62 8.21 5.17
CA ASP A 104 -0.97 8.46 6.46
C ASP A 104 -1.28 7.38 7.50
N ILE A 105 -2.50 6.84 7.48
CA ILE A 105 -2.90 5.71 8.34
C ILE A 105 -2.20 4.42 7.90
N LEU A 106 -2.08 4.16 6.59
CA LEU A 106 -1.45 2.95 6.05
C LEU A 106 0.07 2.90 6.28
N LEU A 107 0.71 4.05 6.27
CA LEU A 107 2.17 4.21 6.29
C LEU A 107 2.88 3.44 7.40
N PRO A 108 2.48 3.56 8.69
CA PRO A 108 3.15 2.88 9.79
C PRO A 108 3.14 1.36 9.62
N HIS A 109 2.03 0.79 9.14
CA HIS A 109 1.89 -0.65 8.94
C HIS A 109 2.74 -1.18 7.80
N ILE A 110 2.81 -0.41 6.71
CA ILE A 110 3.67 -0.75 5.57
C ILE A 110 5.14 -0.69 5.98
N ARG A 111 5.54 0.29 6.81
CA ARG A 111 6.90 0.37 7.37
C ARG A 111 7.24 -0.86 8.19
N ILE A 112 6.33 -1.31 9.07
CA ILE A 112 6.55 -2.52 9.87
C ILE A 112 6.85 -3.73 8.99
N LEU A 113 6.15 -3.90 7.86
CA LEU A 113 6.38 -5.01 6.93
C LEU A 113 7.76 -4.99 6.30
N VAL A 114 8.33 -3.80 6.14
CA VAL A 114 9.54 -3.58 5.37
C VAL A 114 10.77 -3.47 6.25
N GLU A 115 10.68 -2.75 7.36
CA GLU A 115 11.82 -2.38 8.21
C GLU A 115 12.18 -3.46 9.25
N ASN A 116 11.30 -4.43 9.49
CA ASN A 116 11.49 -5.33 10.62
C ASN A 116 11.70 -6.78 10.20
N GLU A 117 12.84 -7.37 10.63
CA GLU A 117 13.06 -8.81 10.50
C GLU A 117 11.97 -9.62 11.19
N ASN A 118 11.48 -9.14 12.31
CA ASN A 118 10.40 -9.73 13.09
C ASN A 118 9.07 -8.99 12.85
N TRP A 119 8.80 -8.54 11.60
CA TRP A 119 7.57 -7.82 11.26
C TRP A 119 6.31 -8.60 11.65
N ARG A 120 6.37 -9.93 11.65
CA ARG A 120 5.25 -10.80 12.06
C ARG A 120 4.83 -10.56 13.50
N GLU A 121 5.79 -10.39 14.42
CA GLU A 121 5.55 -10.13 15.84
C GLU A 121 5.12 -8.68 16.12
N LYS A 122 5.44 -7.77 15.21
CA LYS A 122 5.15 -6.34 15.34
C LYS A 122 3.85 -5.91 14.68
N LEU A 123 3.24 -6.77 13.86
CA LEU A 123 1.91 -6.51 13.29
C LEU A 123 0.85 -6.71 14.37
N ASP A 124 0.38 -5.62 14.93
CA ASP A 124 -0.74 -5.62 15.87
C ASP A 124 -2.05 -5.71 15.09
N THR A 125 -2.68 -6.90 15.13
CA THR A 125 -3.94 -7.17 14.43
C THR A 125 -5.05 -6.24 14.89
N LYS A 126 -5.14 -5.96 16.20
CA LYS A 126 -6.19 -5.09 16.75
C LYS A 126 -6.03 -3.67 16.23
N LYS A 127 -4.80 -3.15 16.24
CA LYS A 127 -4.50 -1.82 15.69
C LYS A 127 -4.80 -1.74 14.20
N LEU A 128 -4.49 -2.80 13.44
CA LEU A 128 -4.80 -2.87 12.00
C LEU A 128 -6.30 -2.88 11.73
N GLU A 129 -7.10 -3.56 12.55
CA GLU A 129 -8.58 -3.56 12.43
C GLU A 129 -9.16 -2.18 12.76
N GLU A 130 -8.65 -1.51 13.79
CA GLU A 130 -9.05 -0.14 14.14
C GLU A 130 -8.73 0.83 12.98
N ASP A 131 -7.51 0.77 12.45
CA ASP A 131 -7.06 1.62 11.36
C ASP A 131 -7.77 1.29 10.03
N TYR A 132 -8.11 0.01 9.77
CA TYR A 132 -8.96 -0.37 8.65
C TYR A 132 -10.35 0.28 8.76
N SER A 133 -10.98 0.22 9.93
CA SER A 133 -12.29 0.84 10.17
C SER A 133 -12.24 2.37 9.98
N LEU A 134 -11.13 3.00 10.39
CA LEU A 134 -10.92 4.43 10.16
C LEU A 134 -10.77 4.75 8.68
N ILE A 135 -9.98 3.96 7.93
CA ILE A 135 -9.81 4.11 6.47
C ILE A 135 -11.16 3.93 5.76
N GLU A 136 -11.97 2.95 6.17
CA GLU A 136 -13.30 2.72 5.62
C GLU A 136 -14.22 3.93 5.82
N SER A 137 -14.20 4.53 7.01
CA SER A 137 -14.96 5.75 7.30
C SER A 137 -14.50 6.94 6.45
N VAL A 138 -13.19 7.13 6.30
CA VAL A 138 -12.62 8.21 5.46
C VAL A 138 -12.96 7.98 3.99
N GLU A 139 -12.91 6.73 3.51
CA GLU A 139 -13.24 6.38 2.13
C GLU A 139 -14.73 6.60 1.83
N ASP A 140 -15.62 6.28 2.75
CA ASP A 140 -17.05 6.55 2.63
C ASP A 140 -17.34 8.06 2.60
N GLN A 141 -16.66 8.86 3.43
CA GLN A 141 -16.75 10.32 3.39
C GLN A 141 -16.22 10.86 2.05
N HIS A 142 -15.07 10.36 1.61
CA HIS A 142 -14.47 10.72 0.32
C HIS A 142 -15.44 10.46 -0.84
N LYS A 143 -16.09 9.30 -0.87
CA LYS A 143 -17.11 8.98 -1.89
C LYS A 143 -18.25 10.00 -1.91
N ARG A 144 -18.78 10.35 -0.76
CA ARG A 144 -19.91 11.31 -0.65
C ARG A 144 -19.49 12.69 -1.19
N ILE A 145 -18.31 13.17 -0.82
CA ILE A 145 -17.77 14.45 -1.30
C ILE A 145 -17.57 14.41 -2.81
N MET A 146 -16.98 13.34 -3.33
CA MET A 146 -16.73 13.16 -4.76
C MET A 146 -18.02 13.12 -5.58
N LEU A 147 -19.03 12.38 -5.11
CA LEU A 147 -20.33 12.33 -5.78
C LEU A 147 -21.03 13.71 -5.78
N THR A 148 -20.90 14.45 -4.67
CA THR A 148 -21.44 15.83 -4.61
C THR A 148 -20.71 16.74 -5.60
N TYR A 149 -19.39 16.58 -5.73
CA TYR A 149 -18.59 17.35 -6.68
C TYR A 149 -18.98 17.04 -8.13
N LEU A 150 -19.21 15.76 -8.47
CA LEU A 150 -19.68 15.37 -9.81
C LEU A 150 -21.01 15.99 -10.19
N ILE A 151 -21.93 16.16 -9.23
CA ILE A 151 -23.23 16.81 -9.47
C ILE A 151 -23.04 18.30 -9.78
N GLN A 152 -22.06 18.96 -9.15
CA GLN A 152 -21.78 20.38 -9.30
C GLN A 152 -20.93 20.72 -10.52
N ASP A 153 -19.96 19.86 -10.83
CA ASP A 153 -19.00 20.07 -11.94
C ASP A 153 -18.66 18.76 -12.66
N TRP A 154 -19.47 18.43 -13.65
CA TRP A 154 -19.29 17.23 -14.48
C TRP A 154 -18.08 17.29 -15.43
N HIS A 155 -17.46 18.47 -15.64
CA HIS A 155 -16.32 18.61 -16.53
C HIS A 155 -15.07 17.90 -16.03
N ASN A 156 -14.98 17.65 -14.72
CA ASN A 156 -13.85 16.96 -14.07
C ASN A 156 -14.13 15.49 -13.73
N ILE A 157 -15.09 14.85 -14.42
CA ILE A 157 -15.54 13.48 -14.11
C ILE A 157 -14.39 12.47 -14.08
N ASP A 158 -13.46 12.53 -15.04
CA ASP A 158 -12.34 11.60 -15.12
C ASP A 158 -11.41 11.72 -13.91
N GLU A 159 -11.12 12.95 -13.46
CA GLU A 159 -10.29 13.20 -12.28
C GLU A 159 -10.95 12.70 -11.01
N VAL A 160 -12.24 12.99 -10.86
CA VAL A 160 -13.04 12.51 -9.73
C VAL A 160 -13.10 10.99 -9.68
N LEU A 161 -13.33 10.33 -10.82
CA LEU A 161 -13.33 8.87 -10.89
C LEU A 161 -11.97 8.26 -10.53
N ASN A 162 -10.87 8.89 -10.94
CA ASN A 162 -9.53 8.45 -10.56
C ASN A 162 -9.29 8.61 -9.05
N LEU A 163 -9.72 9.70 -8.44
CA LEU A 163 -9.61 9.92 -7.00
C LEU A 163 -10.45 8.92 -6.20
N LEU A 164 -11.69 8.65 -6.63
CA LEU A 164 -12.52 7.61 -6.03
C LEU A 164 -11.84 6.24 -6.07
N LYS A 165 -11.25 5.90 -7.21
CA LYS A 165 -10.57 4.62 -7.39
C LYS A 165 -9.30 4.52 -6.55
N ILE A 166 -8.56 5.60 -6.36
CA ILE A 166 -7.38 5.66 -5.48
C ILE A 166 -7.81 5.38 -4.03
N GLY A 167 -8.89 6.01 -3.55
CA GLY A 167 -9.44 5.74 -2.21
C GLY A 167 -9.82 4.28 -2.02
N GLU A 168 -10.53 3.68 -2.97
CA GLU A 168 -10.88 2.25 -2.97
C GLU A 168 -9.63 1.35 -2.94
N LEU A 169 -8.57 1.70 -3.66
CA LEU A 169 -7.32 0.94 -3.65
C LEU A 169 -6.63 1.00 -2.28
N TYR A 170 -6.62 2.15 -1.62
CA TYR A 170 -6.06 2.27 -0.27
C TYR A 170 -6.85 1.47 0.78
N LYS A 171 -8.20 1.48 0.71
CA LYS A 171 -9.04 0.60 1.54
C LYS A 171 -8.70 -0.88 1.30
N ASN A 172 -8.57 -1.30 0.05
CA ASN A 172 -8.17 -2.66 -0.32
C ASN A 172 -6.77 -3.04 0.20
N ILE A 173 -5.83 -2.11 0.28
CA ILE A 173 -4.51 -2.34 0.87
C ILE A 173 -4.64 -2.58 2.37
N ALA A 174 -5.43 -1.76 3.07
CA ALA A 174 -5.69 -1.93 4.50
C ALA A 174 -6.30 -3.31 4.82
N GLU A 175 -7.31 -3.74 4.07
CA GLU A 175 -7.90 -5.08 4.19
C GLU A 175 -6.86 -6.19 4.04
N LYS A 176 -5.94 -6.06 3.07
CA LYS A 176 -4.88 -7.05 2.87
C LYS A 176 -3.84 -7.07 4.00
N LEU A 177 -3.59 -5.93 4.63
CA LEU A 177 -2.73 -5.85 5.81
C LEU A 177 -3.35 -6.56 7.01
N VAL A 178 -4.67 -6.39 7.22
CA VAL A 178 -5.42 -7.12 8.24
C VAL A 178 -5.35 -8.63 7.97
N ASN A 179 -5.63 -9.07 6.75
CA ASN A 179 -5.55 -10.48 6.35
C ASN A 179 -4.14 -11.05 6.55
N LEU A 180 -3.11 -10.28 6.25
CA LEU A 180 -1.72 -10.68 6.46
C LEU A 180 -1.41 -10.89 7.94
N SER A 181 -1.89 -10.01 8.83
CA SER A 181 -1.69 -10.14 10.27
C SER A 181 -2.38 -11.39 10.85
N PHE A 182 -3.58 -11.73 10.37
CA PHE A 182 -4.26 -12.96 10.78
C PHE A 182 -3.50 -14.23 10.38
N ILE A 183 -2.98 -14.28 9.16
CA ILE A 183 -2.23 -15.44 8.67
C ILE A 183 -0.95 -15.62 9.48
N THR A 184 -0.26 -14.55 9.83
CA THR A 184 0.98 -14.61 10.59
C THR A 184 0.73 -15.01 12.04
N ASN A 185 -0.26 -14.44 12.71
CA ASN A 185 -0.57 -14.72 14.11
C ASN A 185 -1.17 -16.12 14.33
N ASN A 186 -1.93 -16.66 13.37
CA ASN A 186 -2.51 -17.99 13.45
C ASN A 186 -1.52 -19.10 13.00
N GLY A 187 -0.56 -18.79 12.14
CA GLY A 187 0.51 -19.71 11.74
C GLY A 187 1.40 -20.12 12.91
N ASP A 188 1.72 -19.19 13.79
CA ASP A 188 2.58 -19.43 14.95
C ASP A 188 1.89 -20.24 16.07
N LYS A 189 0.56 -20.19 16.17
CA LYS A 189 -0.20 -21.00 17.13
C LYS A 189 -0.21 -22.50 16.79
N LYS A 190 -0.16 -22.85 15.52
CA LYS A 190 -0.09 -24.27 15.08
C LYS A 190 1.29 -24.88 15.25
N LEU A 191 2.35 -24.10 15.27
CA LEU A 191 3.72 -24.58 15.48
C LEU A 191 4.09 -24.77 16.96
N LYS A 192 3.32 -24.18 17.90
CA LYS A 192 3.55 -24.34 19.36
C LYS A 192 2.77 -25.51 19.99
N VAL A 193 1.97 -26.26 19.24
CA VAL A 193 1.12 -27.37 19.70
C VAL A 193 1.62 -28.72 19.13
N SER A 194 2.69 -28.71 18.37
CA SER A 194 3.39 -29.93 17.89
C SER A 194 4.77 -30.05 18.49
#